data_288a43fb16543fe75c8ecc15b233d46c
#
_entry.id   288a43fb16543fe75c8ecc15b233d46c
#
_cell.length_a   1.000
_cell.length_b   1.000
_cell.length_c   1.000
_cell.angle_alpha   90.00
_cell.angle_beta   90.00
_cell.angle_gamma   90.00
#
_symmetry.space_group_name_H-M   'P 1'
#
loop_
_entity.id
_entity.type
_entity.pdbx_description
1 polymer ?
#
loop_
_entity_poly.entity_id
_entity_poly.type
_entity_poly.pdbx_seq_one_letter_code
_entity_poly.pdbx_strand_id
1 'polypeptide(L)'
;AAWLRTWFELYAKPHIRPSTMNYYYRNIEQHIIPAIGDIPLNKLTTRDLQKLYNDLQSNGRLRTVQKKKKPGLSNSTVRGIHMMLHNALDRAVKEKLILNNPTENCIIPKIEKQEMKILHPDHISAYLNAAEQRGALPMFYLELVSGLRKGELVALQWSDLDEANCTISVSKQASWDTDGTLILSRP
;
A
#
# COMPACT_ATOMS: atom_id res chain seq x y z
N ALA A 1 6.62 7.58 20.28
CA ALA A 1 5.34 6.89 20.00
C ALA A 1 4.13 7.84 20.02
N ALA A 2 3.91 8.61 21.11
CA ALA A 2 2.68 9.40 21.31
C ALA A 2 2.31 10.28 20.11
N TRP A 3 3.27 11.09 19.62
CA TRP A 3 3.01 11.98 18.48
C TRP A 3 2.51 11.26 17.23
N LEU A 4 3.10 10.14 16.84
CA LEU A 4 2.68 9.41 15.63
C LEU A 4 1.25 8.88 15.74
N ARG A 5 0.84 8.41 16.91
CA ARG A 5 -0.54 7.98 17.15
C ARG A 5 -1.51 9.16 17.11
N THR A 6 -1.15 10.28 17.75
CA THR A 6 -1.95 11.52 17.69
C THR A 6 -2.08 12.03 16.26
N TRP A 7 -0.97 12.10 15.52
CA TRP A 7 -0.99 12.50 14.12
C TRP A 7 -1.85 11.57 13.25
N PHE A 8 -1.72 10.26 13.46
CA PHE A 8 -2.50 9.29 12.70
C PHE A 8 -4.00 9.47 12.93
N GLU A 9 -4.45 9.54 14.20
CA GLU A 9 -5.88 9.65 14.53
C GLU A 9 -6.49 11.00 14.14
N LEU A 10 -5.78 12.11 14.39
CA LEU A 10 -6.35 13.44 14.18
C LEU A 10 -6.15 13.98 12.76
N TYR A 11 -5.03 13.66 12.11
CA TYR A 11 -4.67 14.32 10.85
C TYR A 11 -4.65 13.40 9.64
N ALA A 12 -4.26 12.13 9.80
CA ALA A 12 -4.19 11.23 8.66
C ALA A 12 -5.50 10.48 8.42
N LYS A 13 -6.01 9.80 9.42
CA LYS A 13 -7.15 8.89 9.35
C LYS A 13 -8.41 9.50 8.73
N PRO A 14 -8.81 10.75 9.05
CA PRO A 14 -10.02 11.37 8.46
C PRO A 14 -9.92 11.64 6.95
N HIS A 15 -8.69 11.66 6.39
CA HIS A 15 -8.43 12.11 5.03
C HIS A 15 -7.89 11.02 4.09
N ILE A 16 -7.70 9.80 4.58
CA ILE A 16 -7.13 8.70 3.81
C ILE A 16 -8.13 7.56 3.61
N ARG A 17 -7.95 6.80 2.53
CA ARG A 17 -8.76 5.60 2.25
C ARG A 17 -8.46 4.49 3.27
N PRO A 18 -9.43 3.57 3.56
CA PRO A 18 -9.24 2.46 4.51
C PRO A 18 -7.99 1.62 4.25
N SER A 19 -7.67 1.33 2.99
CA SER A 19 -6.45 0.59 2.61
C SER A 19 -5.16 1.32 3.02
N THR A 20 -5.13 2.65 2.87
CA THR A 20 -4.00 3.49 3.30
C THR A 20 -3.94 3.59 4.81
N MET A 21 -5.09 3.66 5.49
CA MET A 21 -5.19 3.66 6.95
C MET A 21 -4.54 2.40 7.54
N ASN A 22 -4.87 1.22 6.99
CA ASN A 22 -4.27 -0.05 7.39
C ASN A 22 -2.76 -0.09 7.16
N TYR A 23 -2.31 0.43 6.01
CA TYR A 23 -0.89 0.54 5.69
C TYR A 23 -0.16 1.44 6.70
N TYR A 24 -0.70 2.61 7.04
CA TYR A 24 -0.12 3.54 8.01
C TYR A 24 -0.07 2.92 9.41
N TYR A 25 -1.20 2.40 9.88
CA TYR A 25 -1.29 1.78 11.20
C TYR A 25 -0.26 0.66 11.39
N ARG A 26 -0.18 -0.25 10.41
CA ARG A 26 0.80 -1.36 10.46
C ARG A 26 2.24 -0.86 10.47
N ASN A 27 2.58 0.12 9.66
CA ASN A 27 3.95 0.66 9.63
C ASN A 27 4.28 1.39 10.93
N ILE A 28 3.36 2.15 11.49
CA ILE A 28 3.56 2.83 12.77
C ILE A 28 3.80 1.82 13.89
N GLU A 29 2.89 0.86 14.08
CA GLU A 29 2.92 -0.05 15.22
C GLU A 29 3.97 -1.16 15.10
N GLN A 30 4.23 -1.66 13.89
CA GLN A 30 5.08 -2.83 13.69
C GLN A 30 6.52 -2.51 13.29
N HIS A 31 6.78 -1.33 12.75
CA HIS A 31 8.11 -0.95 12.26
C HIS A 31 8.69 0.28 12.95
N ILE A 32 7.90 1.34 13.10
CA ILE A 32 8.43 2.62 13.56
C ILE A 32 8.50 2.68 15.08
N ILE A 33 7.39 2.41 15.77
CA ILE A 33 7.35 2.48 17.24
C ILE A 33 8.35 1.53 17.90
N PRO A 34 8.51 0.26 17.48
CA PRO A 34 9.52 -0.61 18.08
C PRO A 34 10.96 -0.13 17.92
N ALA A 35 11.25 0.65 16.86
CA ALA A 35 12.61 1.10 16.56
C ALA A 35 12.97 2.47 17.15
N ILE A 36 12.03 3.42 17.13
CA ILE A 36 12.28 4.82 17.52
C ILE A 36 11.20 5.41 18.45
N GLY A 37 10.22 4.60 18.86
CA GLY A 37 9.07 5.08 19.65
C GLY A 37 9.42 5.65 21.03
N ASP A 38 10.52 5.23 21.63
CA ASP A 38 11.00 5.69 22.92
C ASP A 38 11.79 7.00 22.85
N ILE A 39 12.20 7.42 21.64
CA ILE A 39 12.93 8.66 21.45
C ILE A 39 11.94 9.84 21.61
N PRO A 40 12.19 10.79 22.52
CA PRO A 40 11.40 12.02 22.61
C PRO A 40 11.40 12.77 21.28
N LEU A 41 10.25 13.32 20.88
CA LEU A 41 10.08 13.95 19.57
C LEU A 41 11.11 15.05 19.30
N ASN A 42 11.41 15.88 20.30
CA ASN A 42 12.39 16.94 20.23
C ASN A 42 13.86 16.48 20.25
N LYS A 43 14.11 15.19 20.46
CA LYS A 43 15.44 14.58 20.42
C LYS A 43 15.63 13.66 19.21
N LEU A 44 14.59 13.47 18.41
CA LEU A 44 14.65 12.64 17.21
C LEU A 44 15.54 13.30 16.16
N THR A 45 16.57 12.59 15.71
CA THR A 45 17.56 13.10 14.76
C THR A 45 17.43 12.44 13.37
N THR A 46 17.98 13.08 12.35
CA THR A 46 18.14 12.49 11.00
C THR A 46 18.91 11.17 11.05
N ARG A 47 19.91 11.05 11.95
CA ARG A 47 20.69 9.82 12.12
C ARG A 47 19.82 8.64 12.61
N ASP A 48 18.89 8.89 13.53
CA ASP A 48 17.98 7.85 14.03
C ASP A 48 17.06 7.35 12.93
N LEU A 49 16.53 8.28 12.12
CA LEU A 49 15.70 7.94 10.97
C LEU A 49 16.47 7.21 9.87
N GLN A 50 17.70 7.64 9.58
CA GLN A 50 18.54 6.95 8.60
C GLN A 50 18.87 5.52 9.04
N LYS A 51 19.14 5.33 10.32
CA LYS A 51 19.37 3.99 10.90
C LYS A 51 18.11 3.12 10.75
N LEU A 52 16.93 3.66 11.09
CA LEU A 52 15.65 2.98 10.89
C LEU A 52 15.50 2.52 9.43
N TYR A 53 15.75 3.39 8.43
CA TYR A 53 15.58 3.02 7.02
C TYR A 53 16.56 1.93 6.59
N ASN A 54 17.80 1.99 7.04
CA ASN A 54 18.82 0.97 6.75
C ASN A 54 18.43 -0.40 7.38
N ASP A 55 17.95 -0.38 8.62
CA ASP A 55 17.49 -1.57 9.32
C ASP A 55 16.25 -2.20 8.65
N LEU A 56 15.30 -1.35 8.20
CA LEU A 56 14.14 -1.82 7.43
C LEU A 56 14.53 -2.46 6.09
N GLN A 57 15.56 -1.92 5.41
CA GLN A 57 16.06 -2.51 4.16
C GLN A 57 16.75 -3.85 4.38
N SER A 58 17.44 -4.03 5.50
CA SER A 58 18.19 -5.27 5.80
C SER A 58 17.31 -6.34 6.41
N ASN A 59 16.49 -6.00 7.41
CA ASN A 59 15.79 -6.96 8.27
C ASN A 59 14.31 -6.63 8.55
N GLY A 60 13.72 -5.66 7.86
CA GLY A 60 12.39 -5.15 8.18
C GLY A 60 11.22 -6.10 7.92
N ARG A 61 11.43 -7.29 7.37
CA ARG A 61 10.35 -8.23 7.06
C ARG A 61 9.93 -9.03 8.29
N LEU A 62 8.72 -8.81 8.79
CA LEU A 62 8.18 -9.47 9.97
C LEU A 62 7.75 -10.93 9.74
N ARG A 63 7.35 -11.29 8.51
CA ARG A 63 6.94 -12.66 8.15
C ARG A 63 7.76 -13.16 6.97
N THR A 64 8.49 -14.23 7.17
CA THR A 64 9.22 -14.94 6.11
C THR A 64 8.36 -16.11 5.63
N VAL A 65 7.43 -15.84 4.73
CA VAL A 65 6.52 -16.88 4.19
C VAL A 65 7.25 -17.84 3.24
N GLN A 66 8.39 -17.44 2.70
CA GLN A 66 9.22 -18.26 1.80
C GLN A 66 10.70 -18.07 2.12
N LYS A 67 11.41 -19.16 2.33
CA LYS A 67 12.88 -19.20 2.62
C LYS A 67 13.76 -18.46 1.58
N LYS A 68 13.23 -18.15 0.38
CA LYS A 68 13.95 -17.49 -0.73
C LYS A 68 13.84 -15.95 -0.76
N LYS A 69 13.03 -15.33 0.09
CA LYS A 69 12.89 -13.86 0.09
C LYS A 69 13.89 -13.21 1.02
N LYS A 70 14.48 -12.09 0.57
CA LYS A 70 15.38 -11.26 1.38
C LYS A 70 14.66 -10.82 2.67
N PRO A 71 15.34 -10.77 3.82
CA PRO A 71 14.71 -10.43 5.11
C PRO A 71 14.27 -8.96 5.21
N GLY A 72 14.77 -8.09 4.33
CA GLY A 72 14.45 -6.68 4.31
C GLY A 72 13.15 -6.32 3.57
N LEU A 73 12.68 -5.10 3.78
CA LEU A 73 11.60 -4.50 3.02
C LEU A 73 12.08 -4.02 1.65
N SER A 74 11.16 -3.88 0.70
CA SER A 74 11.48 -3.30 -0.60
C SER A 74 11.80 -1.80 -0.48
N ASN A 75 12.62 -1.27 -1.41
CA ASN A 75 12.92 0.15 -1.49
C ASN A 75 11.65 1.00 -1.60
N SER A 76 10.65 0.52 -2.32
CA SER A 76 9.33 1.16 -2.43
C SER A 76 8.62 1.25 -1.07
N THR A 77 8.65 0.20 -0.26
CA THR A 77 8.04 0.19 1.08
C THR A 77 8.76 1.15 2.02
N VAL A 78 10.10 1.11 2.05
CA VAL A 78 10.90 2.03 2.90
C VAL A 78 10.64 3.49 2.50
N ARG A 79 10.54 3.77 1.20
CA ARG A 79 10.18 5.11 0.71
C ARG A 79 8.77 5.52 1.14
N GLY A 80 7.80 4.61 1.12
CA GLY A 80 6.44 4.85 1.63
C GLY A 80 6.42 5.19 3.13
N ILE A 81 7.22 4.48 3.93
CA ILE A 81 7.40 4.76 5.37
C ILE A 81 8.04 6.15 5.56
N HIS A 82 9.07 6.48 4.78
CA HIS A 82 9.69 7.81 4.83
C HIS A 82 8.66 8.92 4.53
N MET A 83 7.88 8.79 3.45
CA MET A 83 6.86 9.80 3.09
C MET A 83 5.82 10.00 4.19
N MET A 84 5.39 8.91 4.83
CA MET A 84 4.47 8.96 5.97
C MET A 84 5.09 9.68 7.16
N LEU A 85 6.34 9.34 7.53
CA LEU A 85 7.08 10.00 8.61
C LEU A 85 7.34 11.47 8.29
N HIS A 86 7.68 11.79 7.04
CA HIS A 86 7.87 13.18 6.61
C HIS A 86 6.61 14.01 6.85
N ASN A 87 5.45 13.51 6.43
CA ASN A 87 4.17 14.20 6.65
C ASN A 87 3.85 14.38 8.15
N ALA A 88 4.09 13.34 8.96
CA ALA A 88 3.85 13.39 10.39
C ALA A 88 4.76 14.40 11.10
N LEU A 89 6.04 14.47 10.73
CA LEU A 89 7.01 15.36 11.34
C LEU A 89 6.92 16.79 10.79
N ASP A 90 6.52 16.96 9.52
CA ASP A 90 6.17 18.27 8.97
C ASP A 90 4.98 18.89 9.73
N ARG A 91 3.99 18.07 10.08
CA ARG A 91 2.89 18.53 10.94
C ARG A 91 3.39 18.94 12.34
N ALA A 92 4.32 18.20 12.92
CA ALA A 92 4.92 18.55 14.21
C ALA A 92 5.68 19.89 14.16
N VAL A 93 6.36 20.19 13.05
CA VAL A 93 6.97 21.52 12.82
C VAL A 93 5.92 22.62 12.76
N LYS A 94 4.83 22.42 12.01
CA LYS A 94 3.71 23.37 11.91
C LYS A 94 3.03 23.63 13.26
N GLU A 95 3.01 22.64 14.13
CA GLU A 95 2.51 22.77 15.51
C GLU A 95 3.57 23.28 16.51
N LYS A 96 4.76 23.61 16.03
CA LYS A 96 5.88 24.09 16.84
C LYS A 96 6.35 23.11 17.93
N LEU A 97 6.12 21.83 17.74
CA LEU A 97 6.60 20.76 18.63
C LEU A 97 8.09 20.46 18.39
N ILE A 98 8.56 20.68 17.18
CA ILE A 98 9.96 20.61 16.76
C ILE A 98 10.30 21.78 15.84
N LEU A 99 11.56 22.15 15.77
CA LEU A 99 12.01 23.30 14.96
C LEU A 99 12.15 22.96 13.49
N ASN A 100 12.67 21.76 13.17
CA ASN A 100 12.96 21.31 11.81
C ASN A 100 12.50 19.87 11.64
N ASN A 101 12.19 19.50 10.41
CA ASN A 101 11.82 18.12 10.09
C ASN A 101 13.09 17.26 9.89
N PRO A 102 13.40 16.32 10.79
CA PRO A 102 14.63 15.51 10.68
C PRO A 102 14.63 14.53 9.49
N THR A 103 13.51 14.35 8.77
CA THR A 103 13.46 13.51 7.56
C THR A 103 14.06 14.19 6.34
N GLU A 104 14.14 15.52 6.27
CA GLU A 104 14.55 16.27 5.08
C GLU A 104 15.94 15.89 4.56
N ASN A 105 16.87 15.58 5.46
CA ASN A 105 18.24 15.24 5.12
C ASN A 105 18.51 13.71 5.10
N CYS A 106 17.47 12.88 5.10
CA CYS A 106 17.62 11.44 5.00
C CYS A 106 17.89 11.00 3.55
N ILE A 107 18.79 10.05 3.39
CA ILE A 107 19.05 9.38 2.11
C ILE A 107 18.02 8.28 1.92
N ILE A 108 17.17 8.43 0.91
CA ILE A 108 16.09 7.48 0.62
C ILE A 108 16.55 6.50 -0.47
N PRO A 109 16.24 5.19 -0.34
CA PRO A 109 16.63 4.22 -1.37
C PRO A 109 15.97 4.52 -2.71
N LYS A 110 16.73 4.38 -3.79
CA LYS A 110 16.22 4.53 -5.15
C LYS A 110 15.31 3.35 -5.51
N ILE A 111 14.20 3.65 -6.17
CA ILE A 111 13.31 2.63 -6.74
C ILE A 111 13.86 2.27 -8.11
N GLU A 112 14.26 1.02 -8.28
CA GLU A 112 14.59 0.48 -9.60
C GLU A 112 13.28 0.24 -10.36
N LYS A 113 13.18 0.82 -11.53
CA LYS A 113 12.06 0.55 -12.44
C LYS A 113 12.22 -0.88 -12.93
N GLN A 114 11.27 -1.73 -12.60
CA GLN A 114 11.16 -3.05 -13.22
C GLN A 114 10.24 -2.94 -14.42
N GLU A 115 10.64 -3.56 -15.53
CA GLU A 115 9.75 -3.71 -16.67
C GLU A 115 8.53 -4.53 -16.26
N MET A 116 7.35 -4.05 -16.65
CA MET A 116 6.12 -4.79 -16.42
C MET A 116 6.09 -6.03 -17.28
N LYS A 117 5.89 -7.17 -16.64
CA LYS A 117 5.65 -8.42 -17.35
C LYS A 117 4.24 -8.39 -17.92
N ILE A 118 4.14 -8.30 -19.22
CA ILE A 118 2.88 -8.40 -19.95
C ILE A 118 2.60 -9.87 -20.29
N LEU A 119 1.32 -10.24 -20.43
CA LEU A 119 0.94 -11.54 -20.97
C LEU A 119 1.21 -11.54 -22.48
N HIS A 120 2.16 -12.38 -22.93
CA HIS A 120 2.45 -12.51 -24.35
C HIS A 120 1.29 -13.16 -25.08
N PRO A 121 0.99 -12.76 -26.34
CA PRO A 121 -0.12 -13.35 -27.12
C PRO A 121 -0.12 -14.88 -27.16
N ASP A 122 1.06 -15.49 -27.31
CA ASP A 122 1.22 -16.96 -27.36
C ASP A 122 0.79 -17.67 -26.09
N HIS A 123 0.70 -16.97 -24.95
CA HIS A 123 0.29 -17.53 -23.66
C HIS A 123 -1.21 -17.33 -23.35
N ILE A 124 -1.95 -16.58 -24.20
CA ILE A 124 -3.35 -16.25 -23.93
C ILE A 124 -4.21 -17.51 -23.89
N SER A 125 -4.03 -18.43 -24.85
CA SER A 125 -4.78 -19.69 -24.89
C SER A 125 -4.53 -20.55 -23.64
N ALA A 126 -3.28 -20.67 -23.21
CA ALA A 126 -2.93 -21.41 -21.99
C ALA A 126 -3.53 -20.77 -20.73
N TYR A 127 -3.53 -19.42 -20.68
CA TYR A 127 -4.14 -18.65 -19.59
C TYR A 127 -5.66 -18.89 -19.49
N LEU A 128 -6.39 -18.81 -20.62
CA LEU A 128 -7.83 -19.03 -20.66
C LEU A 128 -8.20 -20.49 -20.37
N ASN A 129 -7.47 -21.46 -20.89
CA ASN A 129 -7.66 -22.88 -20.57
C ASN A 129 -7.47 -23.16 -19.06
N ALA A 130 -6.48 -22.54 -18.43
CA ALA A 130 -6.29 -22.67 -16.98
C ALA A 130 -7.42 -22.02 -16.17
N ALA A 131 -8.02 -20.95 -16.67
CA ALA A 131 -9.20 -20.32 -16.07
C ALA A 131 -10.45 -21.20 -16.21
N GLU A 132 -10.64 -21.83 -17.37
CA GLU A 132 -11.74 -22.74 -17.64
C GLU A 132 -11.70 -23.97 -16.71
N GLN A 133 -10.54 -24.61 -16.56
CA GLN A 133 -10.35 -25.74 -15.65
C GLN A 133 -10.70 -25.42 -14.19
N ARG A 134 -10.71 -24.13 -13.81
CA ARG A 134 -11.10 -23.65 -12.48
C ARG A 134 -12.53 -23.12 -12.40
N GLY A 135 -13.30 -23.21 -13.48
CA GLY A 135 -14.66 -22.66 -13.56
C GLY A 135 -14.73 -21.13 -13.51
N ALA A 136 -13.63 -20.45 -13.84
CA ALA A 136 -13.50 -18.99 -13.71
C ALA A 136 -13.29 -18.28 -15.07
N LEU A 137 -13.49 -19.00 -16.19
CA LEU A 137 -13.27 -18.47 -17.54
C LEU A 137 -14.00 -17.13 -17.80
N PRO A 138 -15.30 -16.97 -17.49
CA PRO A 138 -16.00 -15.73 -17.81
C PRO A 138 -15.35 -14.50 -17.14
N MET A 139 -14.92 -14.65 -15.88
CA MET A 139 -14.27 -13.56 -15.12
C MET A 139 -12.93 -13.18 -15.73
N PHE A 140 -12.06 -14.17 -16.01
CA PHE A 140 -10.72 -13.91 -16.56
C PHE A 140 -10.77 -13.47 -18.02
N TYR A 141 -11.76 -13.94 -18.78
CA TYR A 141 -11.98 -13.47 -20.15
C TYR A 141 -12.40 -12.00 -20.15
N LEU A 142 -13.36 -11.62 -19.28
CA LEU A 142 -13.80 -10.23 -19.15
C LEU A 142 -12.66 -9.32 -18.71
N GLU A 143 -11.83 -9.75 -17.75
CA GLU A 143 -10.64 -9.00 -17.32
C GLU A 143 -9.68 -8.73 -18.48
N LEU A 144 -9.42 -9.77 -19.29
CA LEU A 144 -8.48 -9.69 -20.40
C LEU A 144 -8.95 -8.71 -21.49
N VAL A 145 -10.25 -8.73 -21.84
CA VAL A 145 -10.78 -7.90 -22.93
C VAL A 145 -11.12 -6.47 -22.49
N SER A 146 -11.47 -6.26 -21.21
CA SER A 146 -11.87 -4.96 -20.69
C SER A 146 -10.74 -4.19 -20.03
N GLY A 147 -9.69 -4.87 -19.54
CA GLY A 147 -8.63 -4.27 -18.74
C GLY A 147 -9.07 -3.77 -17.35
N LEU A 148 -10.20 -4.25 -16.84
CA LEU A 148 -10.71 -3.89 -15.52
C LEU A 148 -9.73 -4.29 -14.42
N ARG A 149 -9.59 -3.42 -13.41
CA ARG A 149 -8.85 -3.80 -12.21
C ARG A 149 -9.61 -4.86 -11.43
N LYS A 150 -8.90 -5.74 -10.73
CA LYS A 150 -9.51 -6.80 -9.92
C LYS A 150 -10.65 -6.30 -9.02
N GLY A 151 -10.48 -5.16 -8.36
CA GLY A 151 -11.51 -4.59 -7.48
C GLY A 151 -12.76 -4.12 -8.23
N GLU A 152 -12.60 -3.59 -9.42
CA GLU A 152 -13.69 -3.17 -10.31
C GLU A 152 -14.43 -4.40 -10.84
N LEU A 153 -13.69 -5.39 -11.34
CA LEU A 153 -14.24 -6.64 -11.87
C LEU A 153 -15.10 -7.39 -10.84
N VAL A 154 -14.59 -7.55 -9.61
CA VAL A 154 -15.31 -8.27 -8.54
C VAL A 154 -16.52 -7.50 -8.02
N ALA A 155 -16.57 -6.18 -8.23
CA ALA A 155 -17.69 -5.33 -7.83
C ALA A 155 -18.84 -5.28 -8.85
N LEU A 156 -18.64 -5.82 -10.05
CA LEU A 156 -19.68 -5.81 -11.09
C LEU A 156 -20.94 -6.60 -10.67
N GLN A 157 -22.06 -6.08 -11.05
CA GLN A 157 -23.39 -6.66 -10.85
C GLN A 157 -24.12 -6.71 -12.21
N TRP A 158 -25.11 -7.58 -12.33
CA TRP A 158 -25.93 -7.67 -13.54
C TRP A 158 -26.61 -6.35 -13.92
N SER A 159 -26.91 -5.50 -12.94
CA SER A 159 -27.45 -4.14 -13.15
C SER A 159 -26.46 -3.18 -13.82
N ASP A 160 -25.18 -3.51 -13.83
CA ASP A 160 -24.13 -2.68 -14.45
C ASP A 160 -23.97 -3.00 -15.95
N LEU A 161 -24.62 -4.08 -16.45
CA LEU A 161 -24.61 -4.51 -17.84
C LEU A 161 -25.83 -3.91 -18.57
N ASP A 162 -25.57 -3.20 -19.65
CA ASP A 162 -26.57 -2.75 -20.62
C ASP A 162 -26.41 -3.62 -21.87
N GLU A 163 -27.26 -4.64 -21.98
CA GLU A 163 -27.24 -5.59 -23.10
C GLU A 163 -27.63 -4.92 -24.42
N ALA A 164 -28.55 -3.96 -24.40
CA ALA A 164 -29.04 -3.25 -25.58
C ALA A 164 -27.94 -2.45 -26.25
N ASN A 165 -27.10 -1.79 -25.45
CA ASN A 165 -26.00 -0.97 -25.91
C ASN A 165 -24.65 -1.70 -25.87
N CYS A 166 -24.61 -2.97 -25.45
CA CYS A 166 -23.39 -3.76 -25.25
C CYS A 166 -22.33 -3.05 -24.39
N THR A 167 -22.75 -2.40 -23.30
CA THR A 167 -21.86 -1.62 -22.41
C THR A 167 -21.89 -2.11 -20.99
N ILE A 168 -20.76 -1.93 -20.28
CA ILE A 168 -20.65 -2.19 -18.84
C ILE A 168 -20.29 -0.89 -18.12
N SER A 169 -21.08 -0.53 -17.12
CA SER A 169 -20.85 0.66 -16.29
C SER A 169 -19.95 0.33 -15.10
N VAL A 170 -18.76 0.95 -15.02
CA VAL A 170 -17.81 0.74 -13.92
C VAL A 170 -17.89 1.90 -12.94
N SER A 171 -18.79 1.82 -11.98
CA SER A 171 -19.06 2.89 -11.00
C SER A 171 -18.55 2.59 -9.60
N LYS A 172 -18.08 1.36 -9.34
CA LYS A 172 -17.68 0.88 -8.01
C LYS A 172 -16.50 -0.10 -8.07
N GLN A 173 -15.79 -0.20 -6.97
CA GLN A 173 -14.75 -1.20 -6.74
C GLN A 173 -14.95 -1.88 -5.40
N ALA A 174 -14.56 -3.14 -5.31
CA ALA A 174 -14.57 -3.93 -4.09
C ALA A 174 -13.20 -3.90 -3.43
N SER A 175 -13.18 -3.71 -2.12
CA SER A 175 -11.99 -3.81 -1.27
C SER A 175 -12.35 -4.47 0.05
N TRP A 176 -11.36 -4.98 0.77
CA TRP A 176 -11.56 -5.60 2.08
C TRP A 176 -11.09 -4.65 3.18
N ASP A 177 -11.89 -4.52 4.22
CA ASP A 177 -11.50 -3.83 5.45
C ASP A 177 -10.60 -4.71 6.34
N THR A 178 -10.14 -4.14 7.44
CA THR A 178 -9.29 -4.81 8.45
C THR A 178 -9.92 -6.02 9.10
N ASP A 179 -11.23 -5.98 9.28
CA ASP A 179 -12.04 -7.04 9.88
C ASP A 179 -12.48 -8.11 8.88
N GLY A 180 -12.11 -7.98 7.59
CA GLY A 180 -12.51 -8.89 6.53
C GLY A 180 -13.87 -8.57 5.92
N THR A 181 -14.44 -7.41 6.21
CA THR A 181 -15.69 -6.96 5.59
C THR A 181 -15.44 -6.43 4.17
N LEU A 182 -16.29 -6.81 3.22
CA LEU A 182 -16.24 -6.30 1.86
C LEU A 182 -16.80 -4.88 1.81
N ILE A 183 -15.99 -3.94 1.35
CA ILE A 183 -16.41 -2.54 1.15
C ILE A 183 -16.51 -2.25 -0.34
N LEU A 184 -17.65 -1.69 -0.76
CA LEU A 184 -17.82 -1.10 -2.07
C LEU A 184 -17.57 0.41 -1.98
N SER A 185 -16.72 0.92 -2.86
CA SER A 185 -16.38 2.34 -2.96
C SER A 185 -16.33 2.78 -4.41
N ARG A 186 -16.26 4.08 -4.67
CA ARG A 186 -15.96 4.58 -6.02
C ARG A 186 -14.55 4.15 -6.44
N PRO A 187 -14.31 3.91 -7.74
CA PRO A 187 -13.02 3.51 -8.30
C PRO A 187 -11.88 4.48 -7.98
#